data_b3507550f0b8e7273338feeaa2cb93f6
#
_entry.id   b3507550f0b8e7273338feeaa2cb93f6
#
_cell.length_a   1.000
_cell.length_b   1.000
_cell.length_c   1.000
_cell.angle_alpha   90.00
_cell.angle_beta   90.00
_cell.angle_gamma   90.00
#
_symmetry.space_group_name_H-M   'P 1'
#
loop_
_entity.id
_entity.type
_entity.pdbx_description
1 polymer ?
#
loop_
_entity_poly.entity_id
_entity_poly.type
_entity_poly.pdbx_seq_one_letter_code
_entity_poly.pdbx_strand_id
1 'polypeptide(L)'
;MNYLLGVDGGGSKTTVQIADIDGRVISQSVSGSSNYKSVGINRAIENLNTAIFNAAGSLKASEAIYFISSCFGFAGNDAGEDSKTYRKIVFNDKLNSYLNPKGT
;
A
#
# COMPACT_ATOMS: atom_id res chain seq x y z
N MET A 1 -3.41 -13.21 10.47
CA MET A 1 -1.93 -13.21 10.55
C MET A 1 -1.40 -11.81 10.37
N ASN A 2 -0.35 -11.48 11.08
CA ASN A 2 0.18 -10.13 11.15
C ASN A 2 1.45 -9.99 10.31
N TYR A 3 1.51 -8.94 9.53
CA TYR A 3 2.63 -8.67 8.63
C TYR A 3 3.04 -7.20 8.70
N LEU A 4 4.16 -6.90 8.08
CA LEU A 4 4.65 -5.54 7.86
C LEU A 4 4.50 -5.20 6.38
N LEU A 5 4.12 -3.96 6.09
CA LEU A 5 3.91 -3.48 4.73
C LEU A 5 4.85 -2.33 4.43
N GLY A 6 5.56 -2.42 3.32
CA GLY A 6 6.36 -1.32 2.79
C GLY A 6 5.91 -0.98 1.39
N VAL A 7 5.66 0.29 1.12
CA VAL A 7 5.23 0.78 -0.18
C VAL A 7 6.15 1.90 -0.64
N ASP A 8 6.70 1.76 -1.84
CA ASP A 8 7.47 2.78 -2.52
C ASP A 8 6.68 3.22 -3.76
N GLY A 9 5.99 4.35 -3.65
CA GLY A 9 5.25 4.95 -4.75
C GLY A 9 6.14 5.88 -5.55
N GLY A 10 6.89 5.31 -6.49
CA GLY A 10 7.76 6.08 -7.37
C GLY A 10 6.98 6.85 -8.43
N GLY A 11 7.69 7.64 -9.22
CA GLY A 11 7.09 8.47 -10.27
C GLY A 11 6.43 7.66 -11.39
N SER A 12 6.91 6.46 -11.67
CA SER A 12 6.40 5.63 -12.77
C SER A 12 5.82 4.30 -12.34
N LYS A 13 6.08 3.87 -11.11
CA LYS A 13 5.60 2.58 -10.61
C LYS A 13 5.43 2.60 -9.11
N THR A 14 4.63 1.66 -8.62
CA THR A 14 4.46 1.42 -7.18
C THR A 14 5.02 0.05 -6.86
N THR A 15 5.95 -0.01 -5.93
CA THR A 15 6.56 -1.27 -5.46
C THR A 15 6.07 -1.54 -4.05
N VAL A 16 5.61 -2.77 -3.82
CA VAL A 16 5.09 -3.20 -2.52
C VAL A 16 5.90 -4.40 -2.03
N GLN A 17 6.29 -4.35 -0.77
CA GLN A 17 6.91 -5.49 -0.09
C GLN A 17 6.12 -5.81 1.16
N ILE A 18 5.89 -7.10 1.39
CA ILE A 18 5.26 -7.59 2.61
C ILE A 18 6.30 -8.44 3.33
N ALA A 19 6.48 -8.16 4.62
CA ALA A 19 7.43 -8.88 5.45
C ALA A 19 6.71 -9.54 6.63
N ASP A 20 7.31 -10.60 7.17
CA ASP A 20 6.86 -11.16 8.44
C ASP A 20 7.28 -10.24 9.60
N ILE A 21 6.86 -10.59 10.81
CA ILE A 21 7.15 -9.74 11.98
C ILE A 21 8.62 -9.70 12.34
N ASP A 22 9.43 -10.59 11.79
CA ASP A 22 10.89 -10.59 11.97
C ASP A 22 11.60 -9.72 10.93
N GLY A 23 10.86 -9.13 10.01
CA GLY A 23 11.40 -8.26 8.98
C GLY A 23 11.83 -8.94 7.70
N ARG A 24 11.54 -10.24 7.56
CA ARG A 24 11.89 -10.98 6.34
C ARG A 24 10.85 -10.71 5.25
N VAL A 25 11.29 -10.21 4.10
CA VAL A 25 10.40 -9.99 2.97
C VAL A 25 9.92 -11.33 2.42
N ILE A 26 8.61 -11.54 2.40
CA ILE A 26 7.99 -12.79 1.97
C ILE A 26 7.12 -12.63 0.73
N SER A 27 6.84 -11.41 0.31
CA SER A 27 6.07 -11.15 -0.90
C SER A 27 6.43 -9.78 -1.45
N GLN A 28 6.32 -9.61 -2.75
CA GLN A 28 6.62 -8.37 -3.44
C GLN A 28 5.78 -8.26 -4.71
N SER A 29 5.41 -7.04 -5.07
CA SER A 29 4.64 -6.79 -6.28
C SER A 29 4.93 -5.38 -6.79
N VAL A 30 4.64 -5.15 -8.06
CA VAL A 30 4.83 -3.85 -8.72
C VAL A 30 3.58 -3.57 -9.55
N SER A 31 3.12 -2.32 -9.54
CA SER A 31 2.05 -1.86 -10.40
C SER A 31 2.40 -0.49 -10.97
N GLY A 32 1.44 0.16 -11.65
CA GLY A 32 1.62 1.48 -12.20
C GLY A 32 1.79 2.56 -11.13
N SER A 33 2.01 3.78 -11.57
CA SER A 33 2.28 4.92 -10.68
C SER A 33 1.13 5.18 -9.69
N SER A 34 1.49 5.48 -8.46
CA SER A 34 0.57 6.00 -7.45
C SER A 34 0.78 7.51 -7.22
N ASN A 35 1.51 8.17 -8.10
CA ASN A 35 1.66 9.62 -8.06
C ASN A 35 0.40 10.28 -8.65
N TYR A 36 -0.48 10.75 -7.77
CA TYR A 36 -1.76 11.31 -8.18
C TYR A 36 -1.61 12.56 -9.06
N LYS A 37 -0.49 13.26 -8.96
CA LYS A 37 -0.21 14.43 -9.81
C LYS A 37 0.00 14.03 -11.26
N SER A 38 0.47 12.81 -11.50
CA SER A 38 0.70 12.29 -12.86
C SER A 38 -0.50 11.55 -13.41
N VAL A 39 -1.15 10.71 -12.60
CA VAL A 39 -2.18 9.79 -13.07
C VAL A 39 -3.60 10.12 -12.56
N GLY A 40 -3.71 11.07 -11.65
CA GLY A 40 -4.98 11.39 -11.00
C GLY A 40 -5.25 10.51 -9.78
N ILE A 41 -6.16 10.95 -8.91
CA ILE A 41 -6.43 10.29 -7.63
C ILE A 41 -6.98 8.88 -7.83
N ASN A 42 -7.96 8.70 -8.72
CA ASN A 42 -8.61 7.40 -8.90
C ASN A 42 -7.63 6.35 -9.43
N ARG A 43 -6.79 6.72 -10.40
CA ARG A 43 -5.79 5.79 -10.94
C ARG A 43 -4.70 5.50 -9.91
N ALA A 44 -4.32 6.50 -9.10
CA ALA A 44 -3.35 6.31 -8.03
C ALA A 44 -3.87 5.29 -7.00
N ILE A 45 -5.13 5.40 -6.61
CA ILE A 45 -5.77 4.43 -5.71
C ILE A 45 -5.80 3.04 -6.33
N GLU A 46 -6.21 2.94 -7.59
CA GLU A 46 -6.28 1.67 -8.30
C GLU A 46 -4.91 0.99 -8.38
N ASN A 47 -3.88 1.74 -8.75
CA ASN A 47 -2.53 1.20 -8.87
C ASN A 47 -1.97 0.78 -7.52
N LEU A 48 -2.19 1.57 -6.47
CA LEU A 48 -1.77 1.23 -5.12
C LEU A 48 -2.46 -0.05 -4.63
N ASN A 49 -3.77 -0.12 -4.80
CA ASN A 49 -4.55 -1.29 -4.36
C ASN A 49 -4.11 -2.54 -5.11
N THR A 50 -3.89 -2.43 -6.42
CA THR A 50 -3.45 -3.55 -7.25
C THR A 50 -2.13 -4.12 -6.74
N ALA A 51 -1.15 -3.26 -6.45
CA ALA A 51 0.15 -3.70 -5.94
C ALA A 51 0.01 -4.41 -4.60
N ILE A 52 -0.75 -3.84 -3.68
CA ILE A 52 -0.92 -4.42 -2.34
C ILE A 52 -1.69 -5.74 -2.42
N PHE A 53 -2.78 -5.80 -3.17
CA PHE A 53 -3.59 -7.02 -3.29
C PHE A 53 -2.84 -8.14 -3.99
N ASN A 54 -2.04 -7.81 -5.00
CA ASN A 54 -1.21 -8.83 -5.67
C ASN A 54 -0.16 -9.41 -4.73
N ALA A 55 0.50 -8.55 -3.95
CA ALA A 55 1.48 -9.02 -2.97
C ALA A 55 0.80 -9.87 -1.89
N ALA A 56 -0.34 -9.43 -1.37
CA ALA A 56 -1.08 -10.16 -0.35
C ALA A 56 -1.62 -11.49 -0.89
N GLY A 57 -2.07 -11.49 -2.15
CA GLY A 57 -2.65 -12.69 -2.78
C GLY A 57 -1.64 -13.80 -3.00
N SER A 58 -0.34 -13.50 -3.03
CA SER A 58 0.69 -14.52 -3.16
C SER A 58 1.03 -15.19 -1.82
N LEU A 59 0.52 -14.68 -0.71
CA LEU A 59 0.70 -15.28 0.61
C LEU A 59 -0.28 -16.44 0.77
N LYS A 60 0.21 -17.58 1.21
CA LYS A 60 -0.62 -18.77 1.41
C LYS A 60 -1.21 -18.75 2.82
N ALA A 61 -1.91 -17.68 3.15
CA ALA A 61 -2.52 -17.52 4.45
C ALA A 61 -3.97 -18.03 4.42
N SER A 62 -4.33 -18.86 5.38
CA SER A 62 -5.70 -19.35 5.53
C SER A 62 -6.56 -18.39 6.34
N GLU A 63 -5.96 -17.39 6.95
CA GLU A 63 -6.62 -16.38 7.77
C GLU A 63 -6.50 -15.00 7.14
N ALA A 64 -7.31 -14.07 7.61
CA ALA A 64 -7.23 -12.68 7.16
C ALA A 64 -5.84 -12.11 7.42
N ILE A 65 -5.36 -11.29 6.48
CA ILE A 65 -4.06 -10.65 6.55
C ILE A 65 -4.22 -9.25 7.12
N TYR A 66 -3.42 -8.93 8.14
CA TYR A 66 -3.40 -7.60 8.73
C TYR A 66 -1.97 -7.05 8.71
N PHE A 67 -1.84 -5.77 8.45
CA PHE A 67 -0.57 -5.08 8.56
C PHE A 67 -0.50 -4.35 9.90
N ILE A 68 0.32 -4.87 10.81
CA ILE A 68 0.49 -4.26 12.14
C ILE A 68 1.30 -2.98 12.07
N SER A 69 2.09 -2.81 11.02
CA SER A 69 2.82 -1.58 10.74
C SER A 69 2.96 -1.43 9.25
N SER A 70 2.82 -0.20 8.76
CA SER A 70 2.91 0.10 7.34
C SER A 70 3.73 1.36 7.14
N CYS A 71 4.56 1.36 6.11
CA CYS A 71 5.35 2.53 5.73
C CYS A 71 5.08 2.82 4.25
N PHE A 72 4.64 4.05 3.96
CA PHE A 72 4.33 4.50 2.62
C PHE A 72 5.23 5.68 2.27
N GLY A 73 6.03 5.52 1.21
CA GLY A 73 6.81 6.61 0.62
C GLY A 73 6.26 6.92 -0.76
N PHE A 74 5.99 8.19 -1.03
CA PHE A 74 5.44 8.62 -2.32
C PHE A 74 6.30 9.70 -2.95
N ALA A 75 6.68 9.51 -4.22
CA ALA A 75 7.28 10.56 -5.01
C ALA A 75 6.24 11.68 -5.22
N GLY A 76 6.70 12.93 -5.25
CA GLY A 76 5.80 14.05 -5.43
C GLY A 76 5.06 14.49 -4.18
N ASN A 77 5.40 13.93 -3.02
CA ASN A 77 4.83 14.37 -1.73
C ASN A 77 5.65 15.54 -1.19
N ASP A 78 5.51 16.70 -1.83
CA ASP A 78 6.39 17.86 -1.60
C ASP A 78 5.79 18.94 -0.68
N ALA A 79 4.48 18.96 -0.49
CA ALA A 79 3.80 19.97 0.29
C ALA A 79 2.78 19.33 1.24
N GLY A 80 2.32 20.09 2.25
CA GLY A 80 1.37 19.59 3.23
C GLY A 80 0.06 19.10 2.61
N GLU A 81 -0.39 19.73 1.51
CA GLU A 81 -1.58 19.29 0.79
C GLU A 81 -1.38 17.95 0.12
N ASP A 82 -0.17 17.67 -0.35
CA ASP A 82 0.16 16.37 -0.93
C ASP A 82 0.04 15.26 0.10
N SER A 83 0.50 15.51 1.32
CA SER A 83 0.38 14.54 2.42
C SER A 83 -1.07 14.25 2.75
N LYS A 84 -1.94 15.26 2.74
CA LYS A 84 -3.38 15.07 2.97
C LYS A 84 -4.01 14.22 1.87
N THR A 85 -3.64 14.47 0.63
CA THR A 85 -4.15 13.72 -0.52
C THR A 85 -3.69 12.27 -0.46
N TYR A 86 -2.41 12.03 -0.20
CA TYR A 86 -1.88 10.67 -0.08
C TYR A 86 -2.50 9.91 1.08
N ARG A 87 -2.82 10.59 2.17
CA ARG A 87 -3.53 9.96 3.29
C ARG A 87 -4.90 9.44 2.85
N LYS A 88 -5.63 10.22 2.04
CA LYS A 88 -6.92 9.78 1.49
C LYS A 88 -6.75 8.60 0.54
N ILE A 89 -5.68 8.60 -0.24
CA ILE A 89 -5.39 7.50 -1.17
C ILE A 89 -5.10 6.21 -0.39
N VAL A 90 -4.29 6.29 0.65
CA VAL A 90 -3.92 5.13 1.47
C VAL A 90 -5.12 4.58 2.24
N PHE A 91 -5.92 5.45 2.84
CA PHE A 91 -7.07 5.03 3.65
C PHE A 91 -8.35 4.92 2.81
N ASN A 92 -8.23 4.34 1.62
CA ASN A 92 -9.39 4.01 0.81
C ASN A 92 -10.10 2.77 1.36
N ASP A 93 -11.36 2.61 1.02
CA ASP A 93 -12.21 1.57 1.59
C ASP A 93 -11.67 0.16 1.38
N LYS A 94 -11.05 -0.10 0.24
CA LYS A 94 -10.55 -1.44 -0.08
C LYS A 94 -9.33 -1.84 0.75
N LEU A 95 -8.54 -0.87 1.20
CA LEU A 95 -7.36 -1.14 2.03
C LEU A 95 -7.65 -1.13 3.52
N ASN A 96 -8.78 -0.58 3.94
CA ASN A 96 -9.07 -0.42 5.38
C ASN A 96 -9.04 -1.74 6.14
N SER A 97 -9.49 -2.83 5.54
CA SER A 97 -9.50 -4.13 6.23
C SER A 97 -8.09 -4.62 6.54
N TYR A 98 -7.10 -4.25 5.74
CA TYR A 98 -5.69 -4.59 6.00
C TYR A 98 -5.04 -3.65 7.02
N LEU A 99 -5.37 -2.36 6.96
CA LEU A 99 -4.72 -1.33 7.78
C LEU A 99 -5.41 -1.11 9.11
N ASN A 100 -6.66 -1.54 9.22
CA ASN A 100 -7.47 -1.37 10.41
C ASN A 100 -8.25 -2.65 10.69
N PRO A 101 -7.55 -3.70 11.15
CA PRO A 101 -8.10 -5.05 11.21
C PRO A 101 -9.30 -5.21 12.14
N LYS A 102 -9.48 -4.29 13.10
CA LYS A 102 -10.60 -4.36 14.06
C LYS A 102 -11.79 -3.51 13.62
N GLY A 103 -11.78 -2.97 12.41
CA GLY A 103 -12.85 -2.14 11.89
C GLY A 103 -12.97 -0.76 12.53
N THR A 104 -11.93 -0.31 13.20
CA THR A 104 -11.94 0.97 13.92
C THR A 104 -11.14 2.05 13.25
#